data_42db67b4d4dc89f9df9964db379970af
#
_entry.id   42db67b4d4dc89f9df9964db379970af
#
_cell.length_a   1.000
_cell.length_b   1.000
_cell.length_c   1.000
_cell.angle_alpha   90.00
_cell.angle_beta   90.00
_cell.angle_gamma   90.00
#
_symmetry.space_group_name_H-M   'P 1'
#
loop_
_entity.id
_entity.type
_entity.pdbx_description
1 polymer ?
#
loop_
_entity_poly.entity_id
_entity_poly.type
_entity_poly.pdbx_seq_one_letter_code
_entity_poly.pdbx_strand_id
1 'polypeptide(L)'
;GSKAVKKLNNLVMGDVWLCAGQSNMAGRMKRAGHPKNYPPNSVNNANYPALRHLTPNKESWQVCSPETSVWISRVSFFFARRVQRDALVPMGLMVTAVGGSNIESWLNQPPYPTGGNYTKLLSPWVGYSIRGAIWYQGESNEKDGRGYQPKLESLITGWRKVWSQGDFPVHFVQLPGIGKSTTENPAGGDGRAEIRQAYFETLALKNTGMAVTIDVGAVSEHPPNKYDVGVRLARSVLQKVYGFKDLTCC
;
A
#
# COMPACT_ATOMS: atom_id res chain seq x y z
N GLY A 1 -8.72 -45.57 14.85
CA GLY A 1 -9.38 -44.33 14.60
C GLY A 1 -8.97 -43.77 13.23
N SER A 2 -9.91 -43.53 12.32
CA SER A 2 -9.65 -42.90 11.03
C SER A 2 -9.12 -41.48 11.24
N LYS A 3 -7.89 -41.19 10.77
CA LYS A 3 -7.38 -39.82 10.73
C LYS A 3 -8.24 -39.02 9.72
N ALA A 4 -8.88 -37.95 10.19
CA ALA A 4 -9.58 -37.05 9.31
C ALA A 4 -8.57 -36.41 8.35
N VAL A 5 -8.70 -36.69 7.04
CA VAL A 5 -7.86 -36.09 6.01
C VAL A 5 -8.63 -34.90 5.44
N LYS A 6 -8.11 -33.68 5.63
CA LYS A 6 -8.66 -32.47 5.02
C LYS A 6 -7.94 -32.24 3.69
N LYS A 7 -8.66 -32.33 2.58
CA LYS A 7 -8.15 -32.03 1.26
C LYS A 7 -8.27 -30.52 1.01
N LEU A 8 -7.17 -29.86 0.79
CA LEU A 8 -7.11 -28.46 0.39
C LEU A 8 -6.91 -28.38 -1.12
N ASN A 9 -7.72 -27.58 -1.80
CA ASN A 9 -7.66 -27.38 -3.25
C ASN A 9 -7.32 -25.90 -3.55
N ASN A 10 -6.80 -25.64 -4.74
CA ASN A 10 -6.51 -24.30 -5.24
C ASN A 10 -5.54 -23.50 -4.34
N LEU A 11 -4.50 -24.18 -3.85
CA LEU A 11 -3.42 -23.56 -3.09
C LEU A 11 -2.43 -22.91 -4.03
N VAL A 12 -1.92 -21.75 -3.64
CA VAL A 12 -0.83 -21.03 -4.32
C VAL A 12 0.21 -20.64 -3.28
N MET A 13 1.47 -20.96 -3.53
CA MET A 13 2.59 -20.48 -2.73
C MET A 13 3.16 -19.21 -3.38
N GLY A 14 3.35 -18.16 -2.60
CA GLY A 14 3.83 -16.88 -3.11
C GLY A 14 3.99 -15.84 -2.01
N ASP A 15 4.24 -14.61 -2.40
CA ASP A 15 4.50 -13.51 -1.48
C ASP A 15 3.21 -12.77 -1.12
N VAL A 16 2.95 -12.62 0.17
CA VAL A 16 1.80 -11.89 0.70
C VAL A 16 2.23 -10.46 1.10
N TRP A 17 1.50 -9.48 0.62
CA TRP A 17 1.74 -8.07 0.92
C TRP A 17 0.56 -7.45 1.67
N LEU A 18 0.84 -6.81 2.79
CA LEU A 18 -0.11 -5.98 3.51
C LEU A 18 -0.24 -4.64 2.79
N CYS A 19 -1.46 -4.25 2.42
CA CYS A 19 -1.75 -3.02 1.69
C CYS A 19 -2.66 -2.15 2.57
N ALA A 20 -2.09 -1.15 3.24
CA ALA A 20 -2.81 -0.35 4.24
C ALA A 20 -2.71 1.16 3.99
N GLY A 21 -3.59 1.92 4.61
CA GLY A 21 -3.62 3.38 4.49
C GLY A 21 -5.02 3.99 4.54
N GLN A 22 -5.19 5.13 3.85
CA GLN A 22 -6.47 5.84 3.82
C GLN A 22 -7.14 5.79 2.43
N SER A 23 -7.96 6.78 2.11
CA SER A 23 -8.82 6.82 0.90
C SER A 23 -8.09 6.55 -0.41
N ASN A 24 -6.87 7.06 -0.56
CA ASN A 24 -6.07 6.85 -1.77
C ASN A 24 -5.60 5.40 -1.92
N MET A 25 -5.41 4.66 -0.82
CA MET A 25 -5.22 3.21 -0.82
C MET A 25 -6.56 2.47 -0.95
N ALA A 26 -7.63 2.94 -0.31
CA ALA A 26 -8.94 2.28 -0.31
C ALA A 26 -9.66 2.29 -1.67
N GLY A 27 -9.26 3.19 -2.58
CA GLY A 27 -9.91 3.40 -3.87
C GLY A 27 -9.92 2.14 -4.74
N ARG A 28 -11.11 1.53 -4.93
CA ARG A 28 -11.29 0.25 -5.64
C ARG A 28 -11.34 0.42 -7.15
N MET A 29 -11.00 -0.64 -7.89
CA MET A 29 -11.06 -0.70 -9.35
C MET A 29 -12.46 -0.38 -9.90
N LYS A 30 -13.53 -0.80 -9.25
CA LYS A 30 -14.92 -0.50 -9.65
C LYS A 30 -15.24 1.00 -9.78
N ARG A 31 -14.59 1.85 -8.97
CA ARG A 31 -14.81 3.31 -8.98
C ARG A 31 -13.96 4.06 -10.01
N ALA A 32 -13.08 3.37 -10.68
CA ALA A 32 -12.34 3.94 -11.78
C ALA A 32 -13.25 3.96 -13.01
N GLY A 33 -13.87 5.10 -13.31
CA GLY A 33 -13.98 5.42 -14.71
C GLY A 33 -12.58 5.21 -15.29
N HIS A 34 -12.41 4.60 -16.46
CA HIS A 34 -11.09 4.29 -16.98
C HIS A 34 -10.27 5.57 -17.20
N PRO A 35 -9.40 5.99 -16.24
CA PRO A 35 -8.51 7.12 -16.50
C PRO A 35 -7.67 6.78 -17.72
N LYS A 36 -7.43 7.76 -18.56
CA LYS A 36 -6.63 7.60 -19.81
C LYS A 36 -5.26 6.94 -19.56
N ASN A 37 -4.75 7.04 -18.36
CA ASN A 37 -3.44 6.48 -17.93
C ASN A 37 -3.50 5.00 -17.55
N TYR A 38 -4.68 4.38 -17.47
CA TYR A 38 -4.76 2.95 -17.16
C TYR A 38 -4.58 2.14 -18.43
N PRO A 39 -3.91 0.99 -18.35
CA PRO A 39 -3.90 0.05 -19.46
C PRO A 39 -5.35 -0.29 -19.86
N PRO A 40 -5.67 -0.29 -21.16
CA PRO A 40 -7.02 -0.57 -21.64
C PRO A 40 -7.56 -1.89 -21.06
N ASN A 41 -8.84 -1.90 -20.72
CA ASN A 41 -9.54 -3.08 -20.22
C ASN A 41 -8.94 -3.73 -18.97
N SER A 42 -8.24 -2.94 -18.12
CA SER A 42 -7.56 -3.46 -16.92
C SER A 42 -8.46 -4.31 -16.00
N VAL A 43 -9.76 -4.03 -15.94
CA VAL A 43 -10.75 -4.83 -15.19
C VAL A 43 -11.23 -6.01 -16.02
N ASN A 44 -11.70 -5.77 -17.26
CA ASN A 44 -12.30 -6.80 -18.08
C ASN A 44 -11.31 -7.93 -18.42
N ASN A 45 -10.03 -7.61 -18.50
CA ASN A 45 -8.95 -8.56 -18.76
C ASN A 45 -8.26 -9.05 -17.48
N ALA A 46 -8.83 -8.81 -16.30
CA ALA A 46 -8.21 -9.13 -15.01
C ALA A 46 -8.33 -10.64 -14.67
N ASN A 47 -7.77 -11.48 -15.49
CA ASN A 47 -7.68 -12.92 -15.23
C ASN A 47 -6.26 -13.28 -14.79
N TYR A 48 -6.02 -13.20 -13.47
CA TYR A 48 -4.70 -13.44 -12.87
C TYR A 48 -4.79 -14.53 -11.79
N PRO A 49 -4.78 -15.83 -12.18
CA PRO A 49 -4.96 -16.93 -11.22
C PRO A 49 -3.87 -17.04 -10.17
N ALA A 50 -2.70 -16.46 -10.39
CA ALA A 50 -1.62 -16.36 -9.41
C ALA A 50 -1.67 -15.07 -8.58
N LEU A 51 -2.70 -14.24 -8.71
CA LEU A 51 -2.96 -13.09 -7.85
C LEU A 51 -4.19 -13.37 -7.00
N ARG A 52 -4.04 -13.22 -5.69
CA ARG A 52 -5.09 -13.41 -4.69
C ARG A 52 -5.26 -12.14 -3.88
N HIS A 53 -6.47 -11.89 -3.40
CA HIS A 53 -6.70 -10.79 -2.47
C HIS A 53 -7.65 -11.18 -1.33
N LEU A 54 -7.39 -10.60 -0.17
CA LEU A 54 -8.20 -10.70 1.03
C LEU A 54 -8.53 -9.28 1.50
N THR A 55 -9.78 -9.03 1.86
CA THR A 55 -10.24 -7.78 2.44
C THR A 55 -10.92 -8.06 3.79
N PRO A 56 -11.01 -7.09 4.73
CA PRO A 56 -11.57 -7.32 6.07
C PRO A 56 -13.00 -7.89 6.08
N ASN A 57 -13.76 -7.68 5.01
CA ASN A 57 -15.15 -8.14 4.89
C ASN A 57 -15.29 -9.48 4.15
N LYS A 58 -14.19 -10.20 3.93
CA LYS A 58 -14.16 -11.49 3.26
C LYS A 58 -13.49 -12.53 4.15
N GLU A 59 -14.15 -13.65 4.33
CA GLU A 59 -13.65 -14.78 5.14
C GLU A 59 -12.60 -15.61 4.40
N SER A 60 -12.46 -15.41 3.10
CA SER A 60 -11.58 -16.22 2.26
C SER A 60 -10.85 -15.41 1.20
N TRP A 61 -9.70 -15.90 0.80
CA TRP A 61 -8.93 -15.41 -0.32
C TRP A 61 -9.73 -15.51 -1.63
N GLN A 62 -9.78 -14.41 -2.38
CA GLN A 62 -10.41 -14.35 -3.69
C GLN A 62 -9.35 -14.44 -4.79
N VAL A 63 -9.60 -15.24 -5.82
CA VAL A 63 -8.81 -15.25 -7.06
C VAL A 63 -9.07 -13.93 -7.80
N CYS A 64 -8.04 -13.31 -8.36
CA CYS A 64 -8.22 -12.14 -9.20
C CYS A 64 -8.82 -12.54 -10.55
N SER A 65 -10.07 -12.18 -10.74
CA SER A 65 -10.84 -12.32 -11.99
C SER A 65 -11.50 -10.98 -12.35
N PRO A 66 -12.13 -10.83 -13.53
CA PRO A 66 -12.90 -9.63 -13.84
C PRO A 66 -13.95 -9.28 -12.79
N GLU A 67 -14.63 -10.29 -12.21
CA GLU A 67 -15.69 -10.10 -11.21
C GLU A 67 -15.12 -9.69 -9.84
N THR A 68 -13.97 -10.21 -9.45
CA THR A 68 -13.37 -9.97 -8.13
C THR A 68 -12.42 -8.79 -8.12
N SER A 69 -11.73 -8.50 -9.22
CA SER A 69 -10.76 -7.40 -9.34
C SER A 69 -11.37 -6.04 -9.04
N VAL A 70 -12.66 -5.86 -9.34
CA VAL A 70 -13.41 -4.62 -9.07
C VAL A 70 -13.38 -4.20 -7.59
N TRP A 71 -13.11 -5.13 -6.69
CA TRP A 71 -13.06 -4.90 -5.25
C TRP A 71 -11.65 -4.65 -4.72
N ILE A 72 -10.62 -4.89 -5.54
CA ILE A 72 -9.22 -4.66 -5.17
C ILE A 72 -8.93 -3.15 -5.18
N SER A 73 -8.06 -2.69 -4.26
CA SER A 73 -7.46 -1.37 -4.33
C SER A 73 -6.74 -1.19 -5.67
N ARG A 74 -6.94 -0.06 -6.32
CA ARG A 74 -6.27 0.27 -7.60
C ARG A 74 -4.75 0.27 -7.45
N VAL A 75 -4.24 0.87 -6.39
CA VAL A 75 -2.80 0.91 -6.11
C VAL A 75 -2.26 -0.50 -5.91
N SER A 76 -2.91 -1.28 -5.04
CA SER A 76 -2.49 -2.67 -4.75
C SER A 76 -2.56 -3.57 -5.98
N PHE A 77 -3.59 -3.42 -6.82
CA PHE A 77 -3.75 -4.18 -8.05
C PHE A 77 -2.60 -3.94 -9.03
N PHE A 78 -2.29 -2.68 -9.34
CA PHE A 78 -1.21 -2.36 -10.28
C PHE A 78 0.18 -2.67 -9.70
N PHE A 79 0.35 -2.51 -8.40
CA PHE A 79 1.54 -2.96 -7.67
C PHE A 79 1.76 -4.47 -7.86
N ALA A 80 0.77 -5.27 -7.48
CA ALA A 80 0.90 -6.72 -7.53
C ALA A 80 1.09 -7.26 -8.95
N ARG A 81 0.33 -6.72 -9.91
CA ARG A 81 0.48 -7.10 -11.32
C ARG A 81 1.90 -6.86 -11.83
N ARG A 82 2.48 -5.71 -11.47
CA ARG A 82 3.83 -5.38 -11.90
C ARG A 82 4.87 -6.29 -11.24
N VAL A 83 4.77 -6.52 -9.94
CA VAL A 83 5.67 -7.43 -9.23
C VAL A 83 5.54 -8.87 -9.76
N GLN A 84 4.31 -9.38 -9.89
CA GLN A 84 4.05 -10.72 -10.40
C GLN A 84 4.65 -10.96 -11.79
N ARG A 85 4.46 -9.99 -12.70
CA ARG A 85 4.95 -10.07 -14.05
C ARG A 85 6.49 -10.14 -14.12
N ASP A 86 7.15 -9.29 -13.33
CA ASP A 86 8.60 -9.09 -13.44
C ASP A 86 9.36 -10.10 -12.57
N ALA A 87 8.89 -10.42 -11.36
CA ALA A 87 9.52 -11.37 -10.45
C ALA A 87 9.01 -12.82 -10.62
N LEU A 88 7.96 -13.04 -11.42
CA LEU A 88 7.34 -14.36 -11.68
C LEU A 88 6.89 -15.08 -10.40
N VAL A 89 6.54 -14.31 -9.35
CA VAL A 89 6.10 -14.85 -8.07
C VAL A 89 4.58 -14.64 -7.91
N PRO A 90 3.82 -15.64 -7.45
CA PRO A 90 2.42 -15.45 -7.10
C PRO A 90 2.25 -14.41 -5.98
N MET A 91 1.21 -13.59 -6.07
CA MET A 91 0.98 -12.47 -5.16
C MET A 91 -0.31 -12.62 -4.38
N GLY A 92 -0.20 -12.46 -3.06
CA GLY A 92 -1.33 -12.31 -2.15
C GLY A 92 -1.42 -10.87 -1.63
N LEU A 93 -2.60 -10.25 -1.71
CA LEU A 93 -2.85 -8.90 -1.22
C LEU A 93 -3.80 -8.94 -0.03
N MET A 94 -3.32 -8.56 1.15
CA MET A 94 -4.14 -8.30 2.33
C MET A 94 -4.45 -6.80 2.35
N VAL A 95 -5.65 -6.43 1.89
CA VAL A 95 -5.99 -5.01 1.65
C VAL A 95 -6.85 -4.48 2.79
N THR A 96 -6.33 -3.52 3.54
CA THR A 96 -7.05 -2.80 4.58
C THR A 96 -6.75 -1.31 4.50
N ALA A 97 -7.79 -0.49 4.29
CA ALA A 97 -7.63 0.96 4.22
C ALA A 97 -8.95 1.65 4.56
N VAL A 98 -8.87 2.74 5.31
CA VAL A 98 -10.04 3.49 5.79
C VAL A 98 -9.94 4.94 5.33
N GLY A 99 -10.93 5.39 4.55
CA GLY A 99 -11.00 6.77 4.09
C GLY A 99 -11.03 7.77 5.26
N GLY A 100 -10.26 8.86 5.14
CA GLY A 100 -10.19 9.90 6.17
C GLY A 100 -9.47 9.50 7.46
N SER A 101 -8.84 8.32 7.53
CA SER A 101 -8.14 7.92 8.76
C SER A 101 -6.77 8.59 8.87
N ASN A 102 -6.46 9.05 10.07
CA ASN A 102 -5.13 9.51 10.46
C ASN A 102 -4.21 8.32 10.80
N ILE A 103 -2.89 8.56 10.85
CA ILE A 103 -1.89 7.52 11.13
C ILE A 103 -2.06 6.95 12.55
N GLU A 104 -2.46 7.76 13.52
CA GLU A 104 -2.63 7.36 14.92
C GLU A 104 -3.60 6.20 15.07
N SER A 105 -4.61 6.13 14.22
CA SER A 105 -5.58 5.03 14.24
C SER A 105 -4.98 3.66 13.86
N TRP A 106 -3.74 3.64 13.33
CA TRP A 106 -3.00 2.45 12.89
C TRP A 106 -1.79 2.09 13.75
N LEU A 107 -1.48 2.94 14.75
CA LEU A 107 -0.36 2.73 15.67
C LEU A 107 -0.71 1.66 16.72
N ASN A 108 0.32 1.03 17.30
CA ASN A 108 0.14 -0.07 18.25
C ASN A 108 1.21 -0.12 19.35
N GLN A 109 1.99 0.96 19.51
CA GLN A 109 3.04 0.99 20.53
C GLN A 109 3.27 2.40 21.10
N PRO A 110 3.79 2.50 22.34
CA PRO A 110 4.18 3.79 22.92
C PRO A 110 5.15 4.58 22.03
N PRO A 111 5.13 5.93 22.11
CA PRO A 111 4.33 6.74 23.04
C PRO A 111 2.87 6.93 22.62
N TYR A 112 2.45 6.33 21.51
CA TYR A 112 1.10 6.47 20.99
C TYR A 112 0.17 5.37 21.54
N PRO A 113 -1.12 5.69 21.77
CA PRO A 113 -2.10 4.68 22.14
C PRO A 113 -2.36 3.70 20.98
N THR A 114 -2.81 2.51 21.31
CA THR A 114 -3.24 1.54 20.28
C THR A 114 -4.47 2.05 19.53
N GLY A 115 -4.33 2.19 18.22
CA GLY A 115 -5.35 2.75 17.35
C GLY A 115 -6.49 1.79 17.03
N GLY A 116 -7.67 2.36 16.79
CA GLY A 116 -8.87 1.58 16.49
C GLY A 116 -8.81 0.80 15.17
N ASN A 117 -8.17 1.35 14.13
CA ASN A 117 -7.99 0.64 12.86
C ASN A 117 -6.98 -0.50 13.00
N TYR A 118 -5.91 -0.30 13.77
CA TYR A 118 -5.00 -1.38 14.11
C TYR A 118 -5.76 -2.54 14.78
N THR A 119 -6.49 -2.24 15.85
CA THR A 119 -7.22 -3.26 16.62
C THR A 119 -8.25 -4.01 15.80
N LYS A 120 -9.01 -3.31 14.97
CA LYS A 120 -10.14 -3.92 14.22
C LYS A 120 -9.72 -4.59 12.92
N LEU A 121 -8.69 -4.07 12.25
CA LEU A 121 -8.40 -4.42 10.86
C LEU A 121 -7.04 -5.07 10.66
N LEU A 122 -6.05 -4.78 11.50
CA LEU A 122 -4.72 -5.34 11.38
C LEU A 122 -4.45 -6.47 12.37
N SER A 123 -4.80 -6.27 13.65
CA SER A 123 -4.47 -7.25 14.68
C SER A 123 -5.03 -8.65 14.40
N PRO A 124 -6.21 -8.84 13.75
CA PRO A 124 -6.68 -10.16 13.37
C PRO A 124 -5.79 -10.89 12.34
N TRP A 125 -4.92 -10.16 11.64
CA TRP A 125 -4.01 -10.71 10.64
C TRP A 125 -2.58 -10.90 11.14
N VAL A 126 -2.28 -10.45 12.36
CA VAL A 126 -0.99 -10.72 13.00
C VAL A 126 -0.80 -12.22 13.13
N GLY A 127 0.36 -12.71 12.69
CA GLY A 127 0.66 -14.14 12.60
C GLY A 127 0.58 -14.74 11.18
N TYR A 128 -0.09 -14.07 10.23
CA TYR A 128 0.11 -14.42 8.82
C TYR A 128 1.53 -14.04 8.40
N SER A 129 2.21 -14.94 7.71
CA SER A 129 3.49 -14.60 7.09
C SER A 129 3.27 -13.61 5.96
N ILE A 130 3.95 -12.46 6.04
CA ILE A 130 3.93 -11.43 4.99
C ILE A 130 5.33 -11.21 4.43
N ARG A 131 5.43 -10.91 3.14
CA ARG A 131 6.67 -10.48 2.51
C ARG A 131 7.03 -9.06 2.90
N GLY A 132 6.02 -8.21 3.05
CA GLY A 132 6.18 -6.81 3.39
C GLY A 132 4.86 -6.06 3.41
N ALA A 133 4.95 -4.74 3.58
CA ALA A 133 3.78 -3.85 3.57
C ALA A 133 3.96 -2.70 2.58
N ILE A 134 2.86 -2.25 2.00
CA ILE A 134 2.76 -0.98 1.28
C ILE A 134 1.78 -0.05 2.01
N TRP A 135 2.18 1.23 2.17
CA TRP A 135 1.46 2.22 2.95
C TRP A 135 1.15 3.46 2.11
N TYR A 136 -0.12 3.89 2.08
CA TYR A 136 -0.52 5.13 1.42
C TYR A 136 -1.51 5.90 2.30
N GLN A 137 -1.00 6.86 3.05
CA GLN A 137 -1.76 7.69 3.99
C GLN A 137 -0.96 9.00 4.19
N GLY A 138 -1.51 10.01 4.80
CA GLY A 138 -0.83 11.24 5.20
C GLY A 138 -1.71 12.48 5.01
N GLU A 139 -2.68 12.43 4.13
CA GLU A 139 -3.59 13.55 3.84
C GLU A 139 -4.35 14.00 5.10
N SER A 140 -4.78 13.06 5.93
CA SER A 140 -5.46 13.38 7.20
C SER A 140 -4.53 13.88 8.31
N ASN A 141 -3.23 13.89 8.06
CA ASN A 141 -2.18 14.35 8.98
C ASN A 141 -1.41 15.57 8.44
N GLU A 142 -1.92 16.28 7.44
CA GLU A 142 -1.21 17.43 6.84
C GLU A 142 -0.77 18.48 7.86
N LYS A 143 -1.57 18.68 8.92
CA LYS A 143 -1.25 19.63 10.00
C LYS A 143 -0.08 19.20 10.88
N ASP A 144 0.33 17.93 10.83
CA ASP A 144 1.44 17.43 11.60
C ASP A 144 2.79 17.86 11.00
N GLY A 145 2.83 18.16 9.70
CA GLY A 145 4.06 18.51 9.02
C GLY A 145 5.16 17.47 9.25
N ARG A 146 6.33 17.93 9.70
CA ARG A 146 7.46 17.04 10.04
C ARG A 146 7.18 16.13 11.25
N GLY A 147 6.24 16.48 12.12
CA GLY A 147 5.78 15.62 13.22
C GLY A 147 5.18 14.29 12.78
N TYR A 148 4.93 14.12 11.47
CA TYR A 148 4.53 12.85 10.90
C TYR A 148 5.63 11.79 10.89
N GLN A 149 6.91 12.17 10.78
CA GLN A 149 8.05 11.23 10.74
C GLN A 149 8.06 10.27 11.94
N PRO A 150 8.09 10.73 13.20
CA PRO A 150 8.13 9.81 14.35
C PRO A 150 6.90 8.90 14.44
N LYS A 151 5.75 9.33 13.93
CA LYS A 151 4.55 8.50 13.85
C LYS A 151 4.72 7.38 12.81
N LEU A 152 5.26 7.69 11.63
CA LEU A 152 5.52 6.70 10.58
C LEU A 152 6.59 5.69 11.01
N GLU A 153 7.65 6.15 11.68
CA GLU A 153 8.66 5.26 12.27
C GLU A 153 8.06 4.33 13.33
N SER A 154 7.19 4.88 14.20
CA SER A 154 6.47 4.09 15.22
C SER A 154 5.52 3.07 14.57
N LEU A 155 4.83 3.43 13.49
CA LEU A 155 4.00 2.49 12.74
C LEU A 155 4.83 1.32 12.22
N ILE A 156 5.94 1.60 11.53
CA ILE A 156 6.81 0.59 10.92
C ILE A 156 7.40 -0.33 11.98
N THR A 157 8.00 0.24 13.02
CA THR A 157 8.65 -0.54 14.09
C THR A 157 7.63 -1.32 14.92
N GLY A 158 6.48 -0.72 15.20
CA GLY A 158 5.39 -1.38 15.93
C GLY A 158 4.81 -2.57 15.17
N TRP A 159 4.58 -2.43 13.88
CA TRP A 159 4.12 -3.55 13.06
C TRP A 159 5.17 -4.66 12.98
N ARG A 160 6.45 -4.33 12.75
CA ARG A 160 7.54 -5.30 12.75
C ARG A 160 7.63 -6.07 14.06
N LYS A 161 7.44 -5.38 15.18
CA LYS A 161 7.47 -5.99 16.53
C LYS A 161 6.36 -7.03 16.70
N VAL A 162 5.11 -6.72 16.35
CA VAL A 162 3.99 -7.65 16.57
C VAL A 162 3.97 -8.79 15.56
N TRP A 163 4.43 -8.57 14.32
CA TRP A 163 4.58 -9.65 13.34
C TRP A 163 5.73 -10.61 13.66
N SER A 164 6.74 -10.17 14.40
CA SER A 164 7.92 -10.98 14.80
C SER A 164 8.63 -11.66 13.62
N GLN A 165 8.63 -11.00 12.45
CA GLN A 165 9.28 -11.48 11.22
C GLN A 165 10.54 -10.66 10.86
N GLY A 166 11.18 -10.05 11.86
CA GLY A 166 12.32 -9.15 11.67
C GLY A 166 11.95 -7.85 10.96
N ASP A 167 12.93 -7.23 10.31
CA ASP A 167 12.77 -5.97 9.60
C ASP A 167 12.16 -6.19 8.20
N PHE A 168 10.96 -6.72 8.12
CA PHE A 168 10.29 -6.90 6.83
C PHE A 168 10.14 -5.56 6.09
N PRO A 169 10.18 -5.56 4.73
CA PRO A 169 10.12 -4.33 3.94
C PRO A 169 8.81 -3.57 4.12
N VAL A 170 8.92 -2.25 4.26
CA VAL A 170 7.78 -1.34 4.25
C VAL A 170 8.02 -0.26 3.20
N HIS A 171 7.19 -0.21 2.18
CA HIS A 171 7.26 0.79 1.12
C HIS A 171 6.05 1.72 1.21
N PHE A 172 6.28 3.02 1.10
CA PHE A 172 5.22 4.01 1.26
C PHE A 172 5.13 4.96 0.07
N VAL A 173 3.96 5.57 -0.08
CA VAL A 173 3.69 6.54 -1.13
C VAL A 173 3.88 7.95 -0.56
N GLN A 174 4.82 8.71 -1.13
CA GLN A 174 4.93 10.14 -0.86
C GLN A 174 3.68 10.85 -1.38
N LEU A 175 3.12 11.80 -0.63
CA LEU A 175 1.88 12.49 -1.01
C LEU A 175 2.03 13.24 -2.34
N PRO A 176 1.07 13.09 -3.26
CA PRO A 176 1.06 13.82 -4.52
C PRO A 176 0.83 15.32 -4.31
N GLY A 177 1.13 16.11 -5.33
CA GLY A 177 0.68 17.49 -5.39
C GLY A 177 -0.85 17.59 -5.42
N ILE A 178 -1.39 18.68 -4.87
CA ILE A 178 -2.83 18.99 -4.90
C ILE A 178 -3.05 20.43 -5.34
N GLY A 179 -4.18 20.69 -5.98
CA GLY A 179 -4.53 22.02 -6.45
C GLY A 179 -3.90 22.36 -7.80
N LYS A 180 -3.99 23.63 -8.17
CA LYS A 180 -3.39 24.12 -9.39
C LYS A 180 -1.90 24.38 -9.18
N SER A 181 -1.11 24.11 -10.22
CA SER A 181 0.29 24.53 -10.23
C SER A 181 0.38 26.05 -10.12
N THR A 182 1.32 26.55 -9.32
CA THR A 182 1.63 27.97 -9.18
C THR A 182 3.12 28.21 -9.35
N THR A 183 3.46 29.34 -9.95
CA THR A 183 4.83 29.88 -9.99
C THR A 183 5.06 30.92 -8.91
N GLU A 184 4.00 31.35 -8.21
CA GLU A 184 4.12 32.25 -7.08
C GLU A 184 4.71 31.52 -5.88
N ASN A 185 5.43 32.28 -5.07
CA ASN A 185 6.26 31.75 -3.99
C ASN A 185 5.51 30.71 -3.11
N PRO A 186 5.88 29.44 -3.16
CA PRO A 186 5.34 28.40 -2.29
C PRO A 186 5.97 28.40 -0.91
N ALA A 187 6.80 29.40 -0.58
CA ALA A 187 7.60 29.39 0.63
C ALA A 187 6.74 29.59 1.87
N GLY A 188 6.61 28.53 2.61
CA GLY A 188 6.19 28.53 4.00
C GLY A 188 4.82 27.94 4.26
N GLY A 189 4.76 26.99 5.19
CA GLY A 189 3.54 26.51 5.83
C GLY A 189 2.73 25.49 5.05
N ASP A 190 3.26 24.86 4.02
CA ASP A 190 2.62 23.72 3.36
C ASP A 190 2.91 22.43 4.14
N GLY A 191 1.99 22.07 5.04
CA GLY A 191 2.10 20.84 5.84
C GLY A 191 2.23 19.58 4.96
N ARG A 192 1.72 19.59 3.73
CA ARG A 192 1.89 18.49 2.76
C ARG A 192 3.34 18.39 2.27
N ALA A 193 4.01 19.52 2.03
CA ALA A 193 5.43 19.53 1.68
C ALA A 193 6.29 19.01 2.86
N GLU A 194 5.95 19.40 4.08
CA GLU A 194 6.62 18.92 5.28
C GLU A 194 6.41 17.42 5.51
N ILE A 195 5.19 16.89 5.27
CA ILE A 195 4.95 15.43 5.31
C ILE A 195 5.76 14.72 4.21
N ARG A 196 5.89 15.27 3.01
CA ARG A 196 6.78 14.68 1.98
C ARG A 196 8.23 14.61 2.46
N GLN A 197 8.69 15.61 3.19
CA GLN A 197 10.02 15.60 3.82
C GLN A 197 10.10 14.54 4.93
N ALA A 198 9.07 14.41 5.77
CA ALA A 198 8.99 13.36 6.80
C ALA A 198 9.07 11.95 6.19
N TYR A 199 8.44 11.71 5.07
CA TYR A 199 8.58 10.45 4.31
C TYR A 199 10.01 10.21 3.85
N PHE A 200 10.66 11.25 3.30
CA PHE A 200 12.04 11.13 2.85
C PHE A 200 13.00 10.82 4.01
N GLU A 201 12.84 11.49 5.14
CA GLU A 201 13.64 11.27 6.35
C GLU A 201 13.42 9.85 6.92
N THR A 202 12.20 9.29 6.83
CA THR A 202 11.90 7.91 7.26
C THR A 202 12.64 6.86 6.44
N LEU A 203 13.17 7.18 5.26
CA LEU A 203 14.02 6.26 4.48
C LEU A 203 15.32 5.88 5.17
N ALA A 204 15.71 6.58 6.26
CA ALA A 204 16.81 6.17 7.12
C ALA A 204 16.53 4.84 7.85
N LEU A 205 15.26 4.47 8.03
CA LEU A 205 14.91 3.14 8.57
C LEU A 205 15.27 2.04 7.56
N LYS A 206 15.92 1.00 8.08
CA LYS A 206 16.30 -0.18 7.31
C LYS A 206 15.08 -0.82 6.64
N ASN A 207 15.28 -1.34 5.43
CA ASN A 207 14.27 -2.03 4.63
C ASN A 207 12.99 -1.18 4.40
N THR A 208 13.18 0.10 4.13
CA THR A 208 12.11 0.99 3.67
C THR A 208 12.32 1.42 2.22
N GLY A 209 11.26 1.83 1.58
CA GLY A 209 11.28 2.37 0.23
C GLY A 209 10.10 3.33 0.00
N MET A 210 10.23 4.17 -1.02
CA MET A 210 9.23 5.19 -1.31
C MET A 210 8.90 5.24 -2.80
N ALA A 211 7.63 5.45 -3.10
CA ALA A 211 7.17 5.88 -4.42
C ALA A 211 6.94 7.39 -4.38
N VAL A 212 7.71 8.13 -5.14
CA VAL A 212 7.53 9.58 -5.35
C VAL A 212 6.34 9.78 -6.27
N THR A 213 5.41 10.68 -5.92
CA THR A 213 4.17 10.90 -6.68
C THR A 213 3.80 12.37 -6.84
N ILE A 214 4.74 13.28 -6.61
CA ILE A 214 4.50 14.73 -6.70
C ILE A 214 4.00 15.17 -8.08
N ASP A 215 4.45 14.51 -9.13
CA ASP A 215 4.14 14.76 -10.53
C ASP A 215 2.81 14.15 -11.01
N VAL A 216 2.22 13.24 -10.24
CA VAL A 216 0.94 12.57 -10.56
C VAL A 216 -0.22 13.11 -9.74
N GLY A 217 -0.06 14.32 -9.20
CA GLY A 217 -1.08 15.05 -8.48
C GLY A 217 -2.28 15.46 -9.33
N ALA A 218 -3.28 16.04 -8.70
CA ALA A 218 -4.46 16.60 -9.35
C ALA A 218 -5.04 17.75 -8.52
N VAL A 219 -6.06 18.42 -9.06
CA VAL A 219 -6.80 19.43 -8.28
C VAL A 219 -7.48 18.81 -7.06
N SER A 220 -7.90 17.55 -7.17
CA SER A 220 -8.52 16.77 -6.08
C SER A 220 -7.49 16.06 -5.22
N GLU A 221 -7.81 15.87 -3.93
CA GLU A 221 -7.05 15.00 -3.01
C GLU A 221 -6.98 13.53 -3.45
N HIS A 222 -7.81 13.13 -4.39
CA HIS A 222 -7.86 11.79 -4.94
C HIS A 222 -7.40 11.77 -6.40
N PRO A 223 -6.10 11.94 -6.70
CA PRO A 223 -5.61 11.91 -8.08
C PRO A 223 -6.04 10.61 -8.76
N PRO A 224 -6.57 10.68 -9.99
CA PRO A 224 -7.09 9.50 -10.68
C PRO A 224 -5.99 8.50 -11.07
N ASN A 225 -4.76 8.96 -11.28
CA ASN A 225 -3.64 8.13 -11.72
C ASN A 225 -3.09 7.23 -10.61
N LYS A 226 -3.78 6.13 -10.33
CA LYS A 226 -3.31 5.10 -9.39
C LYS A 226 -2.44 4.04 -10.07
N TYR A 227 -2.40 4.03 -11.41
CA TYR A 227 -1.54 3.15 -12.18
C TYR A 227 -0.06 3.45 -11.91
N ASP A 228 0.36 4.69 -12.12
CA ASP A 228 1.75 5.08 -11.89
C ASP A 228 2.15 4.91 -10.42
N VAL A 229 1.26 5.23 -9.48
CA VAL A 229 1.51 5.01 -8.06
C VAL A 229 1.82 3.54 -7.78
N GLY A 230 0.98 2.61 -8.25
CA GLY A 230 1.18 1.18 -8.06
C GLY A 230 2.45 0.66 -8.75
N VAL A 231 2.73 1.14 -9.96
CA VAL A 231 3.94 0.75 -10.72
C VAL A 231 5.21 1.28 -10.05
N ARG A 232 5.21 2.50 -9.52
CA ARG A 232 6.37 3.07 -8.79
C ARG A 232 6.65 2.34 -7.48
N LEU A 233 5.61 2.00 -6.71
CA LEU A 233 5.74 1.12 -5.55
C LEU A 233 6.36 -0.23 -5.94
N ALA A 234 5.87 -0.83 -7.03
CA ALA A 234 6.39 -2.10 -7.51
C ALA A 234 7.86 -2.00 -7.94
N ARG A 235 8.27 -0.92 -8.62
CA ARG A 235 9.68 -0.69 -8.98
C ARG A 235 10.58 -0.61 -7.75
N SER A 236 10.16 0.14 -6.73
CA SER A 236 10.89 0.25 -5.47
C SER A 236 11.03 -1.12 -4.79
N VAL A 237 9.98 -1.92 -4.79
CA VAL A 237 9.99 -3.29 -4.24
C VAL A 237 10.84 -4.24 -5.09
N LEU A 238 10.69 -4.23 -6.40
CA LEU A 238 11.49 -5.07 -7.30
C LEU A 238 12.99 -4.81 -7.12
N GLN A 239 13.38 -3.55 -6.98
CA GLN A 239 14.77 -3.21 -6.75
C GLN A 239 15.27 -3.64 -5.37
N LYS A 240 14.56 -3.24 -4.31
CA LYS A 240 15.04 -3.39 -2.93
C LYS A 240 14.78 -4.77 -2.32
N VAL A 241 13.75 -5.48 -2.78
CA VAL A 241 13.31 -6.76 -2.20
C VAL A 241 13.61 -7.95 -3.11
N TYR A 242 13.49 -7.75 -4.42
CA TYR A 242 13.71 -8.82 -5.42
C TYR A 242 15.06 -8.70 -6.16
N GLY A 243 15.86 -7.67 -5.88
CA GLY A 243 17.24 -7.55 -6.38
C GLY A 243 17.38 -7.13 -7.85
N PHE A 244 16.34 -6.56 -8.45
CA PHE A 244 16.41 -6.04 -9.82
C PHE A 244 17.28 -4.77 -9.87
N LYS A 245 18.32 -4.74 -10.70
CA LYS A 245 19.33 -3.67 -10.72
C LYS A 245 18.99 -2.50 -11.65
N ASP A 246 18.26 -2.74 -12.73
CA ASP A 246 18.07 -1.76 -13.83
C ASP A 246 16.70 -1.03 -13.76
N LEU A 247 16.10 -0.95 -12.59
CA LEU A 247 14.88 -0.22 -12.38
C LEU A 247 15.17 1.15 -11.77
N THR A 248 15.01 2.20 -12.57
CA THR A 248 14.99 3.55 -12.03
C THR A 248 13.79 3.68 -11.08
N CYS A 249 14.05 3.83 -9.78
CA CYS A 249 13.08 4.33 -8.83
C CYS A 249 13.13 5.86 -8.91
N CYS A 250 12.05 6.48 -9.34
CA CYS A 250 11.90 7.94 -9.26
C CYS A 250 11.73 8.33 -7.79
#